data_1306548cd290480f84b6e1adaf2383f7
#
_entry.id   1306548cd290480f84b6e1adaf2383f7
#
_cell.length_a   1.000
_cell.length_b   1.000
_cell.length_c   1.000
_cell.angle_alpha   90.00
_cell.angle_beta   90.00
_cell.angle_gamma   90.00
#
_symmetry.space_group_name_H-M   'P 1'
#
loop_
_entity.id
_entity.type
_entity.pdbx_description
1 polymer ?
#
loop_
_entity_poly.entity_id
_entity_poly.type
_entity_poly.pdbx_seq_one_letter_code
_entity_poly.pdbx_strand_id
1 'polypeptide(L)'
;MDSEPFFYGSELAKMLNYVRPGNALETHVSEENKFKVQSLDPGQRVLINEIGVYELIFSSNLPQAKEFRNFVFKVILPNFRKQLLPDYKLIGNQFIIKNEMDLHQKVVTYIRKYYPDVMINASLGENQDTSEKRIISYKAGYMKGSPDLNIMEVNLKYNGFFIEFKSPTMKGVLSPSQKQNLERLTLRGYRFYLSDDYDDVIREINNYMMTRRIKCQYCKRKFKSEITLNNHKIYFHKIKN
;
A
#
# COMPACT_ATOMS: atom_id res chain seq x y z
N MET A 1 -16.46 4.63 18.63
CA MET A 1 -15.08 4.76 19.16
C MET A 1 -14.75 3.40 19.74
N ASP A 2 -13.89 2.67 19.05
CA ASP A 2 -13.42 1.39 19.57
C ASP A 2 -12.44 1.72 20.70
N SER A 3 -12.82 1.34 21.93
CA SER A 3 -11.95 1.51 23.10
C SER A 3 -10.81 0.51 22.98
N GLU A 4 -9.56 0.98 22.89
CA GLU A 4 -8.40 0.10 22.96
C GLU A 4 -8.39 -0.67 24.28
N PRO A 5 -8.17 -1.99 24.23
CA PRO A 5 -8.08 -2.79 25.45
C PRO A 5 -6.78 -2.54 26.21
N PHE A 6 -6.84 -2.50 27.53
CA PHE A 6 -5.69 -2.40 28.42
C PHE A 6 -5.58 -3.62 29.32
N PHE A 7 -4.37 -4.05 29.60
CA PHE A 7 -4.07 -5.28 30.35
C PHE A 7 -3.14 -4.96 31.53
N TYR A 8 -3.30 -5.69 32.61
CA TYR A 8 -2.38 -5.61 33.77
C TYR A 8 -1.02 -6.25 33.37
N GLY A 9 -0.02 -5.42 33.12
CA GLY A 9 1.27 -5.88 32.58
C GLY A 9 1.98 -6.88 33.49
N SER A 10 1.97 -6.68 34.82
CA SER A 10 2.60 -7.60 35.75
C SER A 10 1.92 -8.96 35.80
N GLU A 11 0.60 -9.03 35.66
CA GLU A 11 -0.15 -10.27 35.65
C GLU A 11 0.15 -11.05 34.36
N LEU A 12 0.14 -10.36 33.23
CA LEU A 12 0.49 -10.96 31.95
C LEU A 12 1.94 -11.47 31.93
N ALA A 13 2.89 -10.70 32.45
CA ALA A 13 4.27 -11.13 32.55
C ALA A 13 4.44 -12.37 33.43
N LYS A 14 3.67 -12.50 34.53
CA LYS A 14 3.62 -13.75 35.33
C LYS A 14 3.08 -14.92 34.50
N MET A 15 1.99 -14.74 33.78
CA MET A 15 1.43 -15.78 32.90
C MET A 15 2.41 -16.21 31.82
N LEU A 16 3.26 -15.31 31.34
CA LEU A 16 4.34 -15.59 30.40
C LEU A 16 5.61 -16.11 31.08
N ASN A 17 5.51 -16.48 32.37
CA ASN A 17 6.56 -17.12 33.15
C ASN A 17 7.82 -16.27 33.34
N TYR A 18 7.71 -14.95 33.31
CA TYR A 18 8.80 -14.04 33.67
C TYR A 18 9.08 -14.09 35.17
N VAL A 19 10.31 -14.37 35.55
CA VAL A 19 10.72 -14.48 36.98
C VAL A 19 10.56 -13.14 37.71
N ARG A 20 10.81 -12.04 37.00
CA ARG A 20 10.68 -10.68 37.56
C ARG A 20 9.75 -9.85 36.66
N PRO A 21 8.45 -9.86 36.90
CA PRO A 21 7.46 -9.20 36.05
C PRO A 21 7.71 -7.71 35.82
N GLY A 22 8.12 -6.97 36.84
CA GLY A 22 8.44 -5.54 36.74
C GLY A 22 9.60 -5.29 35.79
N ASN A 23 10.70 -6.03 35.90
CA ASN A 23 11.85 -5.91 35.01
C ASN A 23 11.49 -6.32 33.58
N ALA A 24 10.59 -7.31 33.42
CA ALA A 24 10.15 -7.72 32.09
C ALA A 24 9.40 -6.59 31.37
N LEU A 25 8.56 -5.85 32.08
CA LEU A 25 7.86 -4.68 31.55
C LEU A 25 8.83 -3.56 31.17
N GLU A 26 9.83 -3.31 32.03
CA GLU A 26 10.83 -2.27 31.74
C GLU A 26 11.73 -2.62 30.56
N THR A 27 12.08 -3.92 30.41
CA THR A 27 13.03 -4.37 29.39
C THR A 27 12.39 -4.62 28.03
N HIS A 28 11.15 -5.11 28.03
CA HIS A 28 10.52 -5.66 26.81
C HIS A 28 9.31 -4.87 26.32
N VAL A 29 8.78 -3.93 27.10
CA VAL A 29 7.65 -3.10 26.68
C VAL A 29 8.11 -1.67 26.50
N SER A 30 7.82 -1.09 25.33
CA SER A 30 8.13 0.30 25.01
C SER A 30 7.38 1.26 25.94
N GLU A 31 7.97 2.42 26.27
CA GLU A 31 7.36 3.40 27.18
C GLU A 31 6.00 3.90 26.70
N GLU A 32 5.83 4.08 25.39
CA GLU A 32 4.59 4.49 24.74
C GLU A 32 3.45 3.48 24.90
N ASN A 33 3.76 2.22 25.22
CA ASN A 33 2.81 1.14 25.40
C ASN A 33 2.52 0.83 26.88
N LYS A 34 3.09 1.63 27.83
CA LYS A 34 2.96 1.49 29.29
C LYS A 34 2.21 2.67 29.88
N PHE A 35 1.24 2.39 30.74
CA PHE A 35 0.41 3.38 31.42
C PHE A 35 0.43 3.12 32.90
N LYS A 36 0.96 4.08 33.69
CA LYS A 36 0.99 3.99 35.16
C LYS A 36 -0.35 4.45 35.71
N VAL A 37 -1.05 3.59 36.43
CA VAL A 37 -2.33 3.89 37.08
C VAL A 37 -2.14 3.84 38.58
N GLN A 38 -2.62 4.88 39.26
CA GLN A 38 -2.71 4.86 40.73
C GLN A 38 -3.80 3.85 41.16
N SER A 39 -3.43 2.87 41.99
CA SER A 39 -4.34 1.91 42.58
C SER A 39 -4.65 2.31 44.00
N LEU A 40 -5.86 1.97 44.51
CA LEU A 40 -6.22 2.09 45.92
C LEU A 40 -5.42 1.12 46.78
N ASP A 41 -4.88 0.05 46.25
CA ASP A 41 -3.94 -0.86 46.89
C ASP A 41 -2.53 -0.26 46.91
N PRO A 42 -1.68 -0.55 47.91
CA PRO A 42 -0.32 -0.05 47.96
C PRO A 42 0.52 -0.63 46.84
N GLY A 43 0.73 0.18 45.80
CA GLY A 43 1.56 -0.13 44.64
C GLY A 43 1.05 0.51 43.38
N GLN A 44 1.97 1.01 42.53
CA GLN A 44 1.64 1.45 41.17
C GLN A 44 1.37 0.23 40.28
N ARG A 45 0.21 0.20 39.63
CA ARG A 45 -0.09 -0.81 38.61
C ARG A 45 0.28 -0.25 37.22
N VAL A 46 0.97 -1.06 36.45
CA VAL A 46 1.30 -0.74 35.06
C VAL A 46 0.31 -1.47 34.18
N LEU A 47 -0.49 -0.71 33.45
CA LEU A 47 -1.29 -1.22 32.33
C LEU A 47 -0.46 -1.16 31.05
N ILE A 48 -0.71 -2.09 30.16
CA ILE A 48 -0.13 -2.09 28.82
C ILE A 48 -1.25 -2.20 27.79
N ASN A 49 -1.08 -1.57 26.64
CA ASN A 49 -1.99 -1.73 25.50
C ASN A 49 -1.71 -3.04 24.74
N GLU A 50 -2.47 -3.30 23.70
CA GLU A 50 -2.35 -4.52 22.90
C GLU A 50 -0.95 -4.67 22.28
N ILE A 51 -0.31 -3.59 21.86
CA ILE A 51 1.07 -3.62 21.32
C ILE A 51 2.04 -4.09 22.40
N GLY A 52 1.94 -3.57 23.62
CA GLY A 52 2.76 -4.01 24.77
C GLY A 52 2.55 -5.48 25.12
N VAL A 53 1.35 -6.02 24.93
CA VAL A 53 1.08 -7.47 25.08
C VAL A 53 1.90 -8.27 24.05
N TYR A 54 1.91 -7.86 22.79
CA TYR A 54 2.70 -8.54 21.75
C TYR A 54 4.21 -8.42 22.01
N GLU A 55 4.69 -7.27 22.46
CA GLU A 55 6.10 -7.08 22.83
C GLU A 55 6.54 -8.09 23.92
N LEU A 56 5.74 -8.30 24.96
CA LEU A 56 5.99 -9.30 25.99
C LEU A 56 5.94 -10.74 25.45
N ILE A 57 4.92 -11.08 24.65
CA ILE A 57 4.78 -12.42 24.08
C ILE A 57 5.96 -12.74 23.17
N PHE A 58 6.37 -11.79 22.31
CA PHE A 58 7.46 -12.01 21.37
C PHE A 58 8.84 -12.11 22.05
N SER A 59 8.98 -11.55 23.24
CA SER A 59 10.20 -11.61 24.04
C SER A 59 10.22 -12.84 24.97
N SER A 60 9.10 -13.54 25.15
CA SER A 60 8.99 -14.69 26.04
C SER A 60 9.68 -15.95 25.47
N ASN A 61 10.30 -16.71 26.37
CA ASN A 61 10.93 -18.01 26.06
C ASN A 61 9.99 -19.21 26.23
N LEU A 62 8.76 -19.00 26.66
CA LEU A 62 7.77 -20.06 26.79
C LEU A 62 7.53 -20.78 25.46
N PRO A 63 7.38 -22.12 25.47
CA PRO A 63 7.06 -22.87 24.26
C PRO A 63 5.83 -22.33 23.52
N GLN A 64 4.75 -22.04 24.24
CA GLN A 64 3.50 -21.50 23.67
C GLN A 64 3.71 -20.11 23.04
N ALA A 65 4.50 -19.25 23.66
CA ALA A 65 4.85 -17.93 23.12
C ALA A 65 5.71 -18.08 21.83
N LYS A 66 6.61 -19.05 21.81
CA LYS A 66 7.39 -19.38 20.60
C LYS A 66 6.51 -19.92 19.49
N GLU A 67 5.54 -20.79 19.82
CA GLU A 67 4.56 -21.31 18.86
C GLU A 67 3.69 -20.19 18.30
N PHE A 68 3.18 -19.29 19.13
CA PHE A 68 2.42 -18.13 18.71
C PHE A 68 3.26 -17.21 17.79
N ARG A 69 4.49 -16.89 18.19
CA ARG A 69 5.41 -16.11 17.35
C ARG A 69 5.65 -16.77 15.99
N ASN A 70 5.88 -18.10 15.98
CA ASN A 70 6.04 -18.87 14.75
C ASN A 70 4.78 -18.85 13.90
N PHE A 71 3.61 -18.95 14.52
CA PHE A 71 2.32 -18.85 13.82
C PHE A 71 2.14 -17.47 13.18
N VAL A 72 2.41 -16.39 13.92
CA VAL A 72 2.35 -15.04 13.38
C VAL A 72 3.31 -14.88 12.19
N PHE A 73 4.59 -15.24 12.35
CA PHE A 73 5.59 -15.03 11.30
C PHE A 73 5.49 -16.00 10.12
N LYS A 74 5.08 -17.25 10.35
CA LYS A 74 5.02 -18.27 9.30
C LYS A 74 3.65 -18.40 8.63
N VAL A 75 2.58 -18.00 9.31
CA VAL A 75 1.21 -18.15 8.81
C VAL A 75 0.51 -16.82 8.63
N ILE A 76 0.35 -16.01 9.70
CA ILE A 76 -0.45 -14.79 9.63
C ILE A 76 0.19 -13.76 8.70
N LEU A 77 1.42 -13.34 8.98
CA LEU A 77 2.09 -12.31 8.18
C LEU A 77 2.30 -12.72 6.72
N PRO A 78 2.69 -13.99 6.38
CA PRO A 78 2.75 -14.40 4.99
C PRO A 78 1.39 -14.45 4.29
N ASN A 79 0.32 -14.88 4.97
CA ASN A 79 -1.02 -14.89 4.39
C ASN A 79 -1.56 -13.45 4.22
N PHE A 80 -1.37 -12.60 5.20
CA PHE A 80 -1.72 -11.19 5.14
C PHE A 80 -0.94 -10.49 4.01
N ARG A 81 0.36 -10.77 3.90
CA ARG A 81 1.19 -10.31 2.79
C ARG A 81 0.68 -10.80 1.43
N LYS A 82 0.30 -12.08 1.31
CA LYS A 82 -0.28 -12.63 0.08
C LYS A 82 -1.60 -11.97 -0.31
N GLN A 83 -2.40 -11.57 0.66
CA GLN A 83 -3.67 -10.87 0.43
C GLN A 83 -3.48 -9.40 0.05
N LEU A 84 -2.55 -8.72 0.71
CA LEU A 84 -2.27 -7.30 0.47
C LEU A 84 -1.31 -7.08 -0.71
N LEU A 85 -0.37 -8.01 -0.91
CA LEU A 85 0.71 -7.94 -1.89
C LEU A 85 0.89 -9.34 -2.53
N PRO A 86 -0.04 -9.78 -3.37
CA PRO A 86 -0.13 -11.17 -3.81
C PRO A 86 1.14 -11.77 -4.46
N ASP A 87 2.07 -10.97 -4.96
CA ASP A 87 3.35 -11.43 -5.57
C ASP A 87 4.58 -10.66 -5.04
N TYR A 88 4.50 -10.10 -3.85
CA TYR A 88 5.69 -9.52 -3.24
C TYR A 88 6.64 -10.64 -2.82
N LYS A 89 7.51 -11.05 -3.70
CA LYS A 89 8.69 -11.84 -3.36
C LYS A 89 9.69 -10.95 -2.65
N LEU A 90 9.56 -10.87 -1.33
CA LEU A 90 10.65 -10.35 -0.50
C LEU A 90 11.87 -11.25 -0.68
N ILE A 91 12.97 -10.64 -1.07
CA ILE A 91 14.35 -11.11 -0.98
C ILE A 91 14.73 -12.17 -2.03
N GLY A 92 15.50 -11.74 -3.00
CA GLY A 92 16.38 -12.55 -3.81
C GLY A 92 16.08 -12.65 -5.30
N ASN A 93 14.90 -12.27 -5.78
CA ASN A 93 14.68 -12.03 -7.20
C ASN A 93 14.32 -10.57 -7.40
N GLN A 94 15.31 -9.69 -7.31
CA GLN A 94 15.22 -8.41 -7.99
C GLN A 94 14.91 -8.72 -9.45
N PHE A 95 13.76 -8.24 -9.93
CA PHE A 95 13.56 -8.20 -11.37
C PHE A 95 14.69 -7.37 -11.94
N ILE A 96 15.56 -8.00 -12.71
CA ILE A 96 16.56 -7.25 -13.46
C ILE A 96 15.78 -6.41 -14.47
N ILE A 97 15.63 -5.14 -14.18
CA ILE A 97 15.03 -4.18 -15.11
C ILE A 97 16.10 -3.83 -16.14
N LYS A 98 15.84 -4.20 -17.38
CA LYS A 98 16.78 -4.02 -18.48
C LYS A 98 16.81 -2.57 -18.97
N ASN A 99 15.65 -1.97 -19.07
CA ASN A 99 15.43 -0.60 -19.56
C ASN A 99 14.04 -0.09 -19.14
N GLU A 100 13.71 1.12 -19.51
CA GLU A 100 12.44 1.78 -19.25
C GLU A 100 11.22 1.01 -19.77
N MET A 101 11.30 0.47 -20.98
CA MET A 101 10.22 -0.33 -21.58
C MET A 101 9.99 -1.64 -20.83
N ASP A 102 11.03 -2.31 -20.35
CA ASP A 102 10.93 -3.53 -19.54
C ASP A 102 10.23 -3.24 -18.19
N LEU A 103 10.58 -2.12 -17.55
CA LEU A 103 9.91 -1.64 -16.35
C LEU A 103 8.42 -1.39 -16.62
N HIS A 104 8.11 -0.63 -17.66
CA HIS A 104 6.75 -0.31 -18.07
C HIS A 104 5.91 -1.59 -18.30
N GLN A 105 6.41 -2.54 -19.07
CA GLN A 105 5.71 -3.79 -19.38
C GLN A 105 5.44 -4.63 -18.12
N LYS A 106 6.39 -4.72 -17.19
CA LYS A 106 6.24 -5.44 -15.94
C LYS A 106 5.18 -4.78 -15.04
N VAL A 107 5.18 -3.45 -14.95
CA VAL A 107 4.17 -2.71 -14.20
C VAL A 107 2.78 -2.89 -14.79
N VAL A 108 2.62 -2.79 -16.11
CA VAL A 108 1.34 -3.04 -16.80
C VAL A 108 0.86 -4.48 -16.57
N THR A 109 1.77 -5.46 -16.60
CA THR A 109 1.44 -6.86 -16.31
C THR A 109 0.94 -7.02 -14.89
N TYR A 110 1.58 -6.36 -13.92
CA TYR A 110 1.13 -6.34 -12.53
C TYR A 110 -0.28 -5.76 -12.40
N ILE A 111 -0.53 -4.58 -12.98
CA ILE A 111 -1.85 -3.93 -12.89
C ILE A 111 -2.93 -4.83 -13.50
N ARG A 112 -2.71 -5.39 -14.69
CA ARG A 112 -3.68 -6.29 -15.35
C ARG A 112 -3.98 -7.54 -14.53
N LYS A 113 -3.00 -8.05 -13.78
CA LYS A 113 -3.16 -9.25 -12.95
C LYS A 113 -3.93 -8.96 -11.67
N TYR A 114 -3.58 -7.86 -10.96
CA TYR A 114 -4.10 -7.59 -9.62
C TYR A 114 -5.25 -6.57 -9.57
N TYR A 115 -5.41 -5.81 -10.64
CA TYR A 115 -6.44 -4.79 -10.80
C TYR A 115 -7.08 -4.90 -12.19
N PRO A 116 -7.67 -6.05 -12.56
CA PRO A 116 -8.15 -6.32 -13.93
C PRO A 116 -9.30 -5.40 -14.38
N ASP A 117 -9.99 -4.78 -13.43
CA ASP A 117 -11.08 -3.82 -13.66
C ASP A 117 -10.60 -2.38 -13.87
N VAL A 118 -9.30 -2.14 -13.70
CA VAL A 118 -8.74 -0.79 -13.79
C VAL A 118 -8.45 -0.41 -15.24
N MET A 119 -8.96 0.75 -15.64
CA MET A 119 -8.63 1.31 -16.94
C MET A 119 -7.26 1.98 -16.90
N ILE A 120 -6.38 1.51 -17.78
CA ILE A 120 -5.05 2.10 -17.99
C ILE A 120 -4.90 2.54 -19.43
N ASN A 121 -4.13 3.60 -19.66
CA ASN A 121 -3.73 4.08 -20.96
C ASN A 121 -2.24 4.39 -20.97
N ALA A 122 -1.52 3.91 -21.97
CA ALA A 122 -0.10 4.17 -22.15
C ALA A 122 0.13 5.24 -23.22
N SER A 123 1.14 6.07 -23.03
CA SER A 123 1.62 7.00 -24.04
C SER A 123 2.42 6.24 -25.12
N LEU A 124 2.13 6.49 -26.38
CA LEU A 124 2.83 5.89 -27.52
C LEU A 124 4.12 6.67 -27.90
N GLY A 125 4.70 7.42 -26.97
CA GLY A 125 5.81 8.35 -27.21
C GLY A 125 7.02 7.74 -27.93
N GLU A 126 7.32 6.48 -27.66
CA GLU A 126 8.49 5.78 -28.23
C GLU A 126 8.31 5.31 -29.70
N ASN A 127 7.07 5.25 -30.20
CA ASN A 127 6.79 4.86 -31.59
C ASN A 127 6.84 6.02 -32.58
N GLN A 128 7.38 7.18 -32.19
CA GLN A 128 7.44 8.41 -32.98
C GLN A 128 8.88 8.70 -33.43
N ASP A 129 9.47 7.74 -34.11
CA ASP A 129 10.86 7.74 -34.55
C ASP A 129 11.16 8.72 -35.68
N THR A 130 10.16 9.08 -36.51
CA THR A 130 10.32 10.05 -37.60
C THR A 130 9.61 11.39 -37.36
N SER A 131 10.06 12.44 -38.06
CA SER A 131 9.44 13.77 -37.96
C SER A 131 8.00 13.77 -38.46
N GLU A 132 7.70 12.99 -39.51
CA GLU A 132 6.35 12.86 -40.07
C GLU A 132 5.42 12.20 -39.05
N LYS A 133 5.84 11.10 -38.41
CA LYS A 133 5.04 10.41 -37.36
C LYS A 133 4.75 11.33 -36.17
N ARG A 134 5.73 12.15 -35.75
CA ARG A 134 5.53 13.14 -34.68
C ARG A 134 4.50 14.19 -35.05
N ILE A 135 4.52 14.71 -36.27
CA ILE A 135 3.54 15.70 -36.74
C ILE A 135 2.14 15.08 -36.80
N ILE A 136 2.02 13.86 -37.33
CA ILE A 136 0.74 13.15 -37.40
C ILE A 136 0.19 12.92 -36.00
N SER A 137 1.02 12.42 -35.08
CA SER A 137 0.63 12.17 -33.70
C SER A 137 0.22 13.46 -32.97
N TYR A 138 0.94 14.56 -33.17
CA TYR A 138 0.56 15.86 -32.61
C TYR A 138 -0.81 16.33 -33.14
N LYS A 139 -1.05 16.21 -34.45
CA LYS A 139 -2.36 16.54 -35.05
C LYS A 139 -3.48 15.63 -34.52
N ALA A 140 -3.16 14.39 -34.17
CA ALA A 140 -4.08 13.44 -33.56
C ALA A 140 -4.27 13.65 -32.03
N GLY A 141 -3.67 14.69 -31.43
CA GLY A 141 -3.85 15.06 -30.04
C GLY A 141 -2.75 14.57 -29.08
N TYR A 142 -1.67 13.95 -29.60
CA TYR A 142 -0.54 13.61 -28.74
C TYR A 142 0.18 14.85 -28.24
N MET A 143 0.46 14.87 -26.93
CA MET A 143 1.21 15.96 -26.30
C MET A 143 2.63 15.48 -25.97
N LYS A 144 3.62 16.24 -26.42
CA LYS A 144 5.02 16.02 -26.05
C LYS A 144 5.19 16.06 -24.53
N GLY A 145 5.88 15.07 -23.97
CA GLY A 145 6.10 14.97 -22.53
C GLY A 145 4.90 14.41 -21.78
N SER A 146 3.95 13.75 -22.47
CA SER A 146 2.91 12.97 -21.81
C SER A 146 3.54 11.83 -21.02
N PRO A 147 3.08 11.58 -19.77
CA PRO A 147 3.56 10.47 -18.96
C PRO A 147 3.34 9.11 -19.64
N ASP A 148 4.19 8.13 -19.33
CA ASP A 148 4.20 6.82 -19.98
C ASP A 148 2.96 6.00 -19.70
N LEU A 149 2.44 6.05 -18.48
CA LEU A 149 1.28 5.29 -18.03
C LEU A 149 0.29 6.17 -17.27
N ASN A 150 -0.99 6.00 -17.58
CA ASN A 150 -2.10 6.65 -16.91
C ASN A 150 -3.05 5.61 -16.34
N ILE A 151 -3.29 5.66 -15.03
CA ILE A 151 -4.29 4.88 -14.31
C ILE A 151 -5.51 5.78 -14.12
N MET A 152 -6.63 5.45 -14.79
CA MET A 152 -7.85 6.26 -14.85
C MET A 152 -8.79 5.99 -13.66
N GLU A 153 -8.22 5.80 -12.48
CA GLU A 153 -8.98 5.56 -11.25
C GLU A 153 -8.99 6.80 -10.36
N VAL A 154 -10.17 7.15 -9.88
CA VAL A 154 -10.34 8.22 -8.89
C VAL A 154 -10.21 7.64 -7.49
N ASN A 155 -9.41 8.28 -6.65
CA ASN A 155 -9.32 7.91 -5.25
C ASN A 155 -9.81 9.03 -4.30
N LEU A 156 -9.53 8.92 -3.00
CA LEU A 156 -9.92 9.92 -2.00
C LEU A 156 -9.33 11.30 -2.24
N LYS A 157 -8.16 11.36 -2.88
CA LYS A 157 -7.33 12.56 -2.98
C LYS A 157 -7.12 13.02 -4.42
N TYR A 158 -7.10 12.09 -5.39
CA TYR A 158 -6.68 12.36 -6.75
C TYR A 158 -7.69 11.91 -7.79
N ASN A 159 -7.73 12.60 -8.93
CA ASN A 159 -8.61 12.34 -10.07
C ASN A 159 -8.10 11.24 -11.01
N GLY A 160 -6.88 10.78 -10.84
CA GLY A 160 -6.20 9.75 -11.62
C GLY A 160 -4.72 9.75 -11.24
N PHE A 161 -3.97 8.76 -11.74
CA PHE A 161 -2.58 8.57 -11.41
C PHE A 161 -1.73 8.41 -12.66
N PHE A 162 -0.75 9.27 -12.86
CA PHE A 162 0.18 9.29 -13.96
C PHE A 162 1.56 8.87 -13.50
N ILE A 163 2.17 7.97 -14.25
CA ILE A 163 3.49 7.42 -13.96
C ILE A 163 4.40 7.69 -15.15
N GLU A 164 5.55 8.25 -14.86
CA GLU A 164 6.68 8.40 -15.77
C GLU A 164 7.77 7.43 -15.35
N PHE A 165 8.17 6.55 -16.26
CA PHE A 165 9.26 5.60 -16.01
C PHE A 165 10.60 6.21 -16.40
N LYS A 166 11.66 5.70 -15.79
CA LYS A 166 13.03 6.02 -16.17
C LYS A 166 13.86 4.74 -16.25
N SER A 167 14.89 4.79 -17.07
CA SER A 167 15.85 3.70 -17.11
C SER A 167 16.66 3.66 -15.81
N PRO A 168 16.95 2.49 -15.22
CA PRO A 168 17.80 2.35 -14.04
C PRO A 168 19.19 2.97 -14.18
N THR A 169 19.64 3.18 -15.43
CA THR A 169 20.93 3.80 -15.76
C THR A 169 20.87 5.33 -15.90
N MET A 170 19.68 5.89 -16.03
CA MET A 170 19.48 7.33 -16.19
C MET A 170 18.91 7.93 -14.90
N LYS A 171 19.62 8.86 -14.28
CA LYS A 171 19.27 9.54 -13.03
C LYS A 171 17.99 10.38 -13.11
N GLY A 172 16.86 9.78 -13.46
CA GLY A 172 15.50 10.31 -13.27
C GLY A 172 15.21 11.77 -13.63
N VAL A 173 15.90 12.36 -14.62
CA VAL A 173 15.73 13.76 -14.97
C VAL A 173 14.56 13.92 -15.94
N LEU A 174 13.59 14.73 -15.55
CA LEU A 174 12.47 15.13 -16.41
C LEU A 174 12.92 16.16 -17.46
N SER A 175 12.48 15.97 -18.71
CA SER A 175 12.59 17.00 -19.75
C SER A 175 11.73 18.24 -19.41
N PRO A 176 12.00 19.40 -20.03
CA PRO A 176 11.17 20.60 -19.78
C PRO A 176 9.68 20.38 -20.07
N SER A 177 9.34 19.62 -21.14
CA SER A 177 7.95 19.29 -21.48
C SER A 177 7.30 18.36 -20.46
N GLN A 178 8.04 17.39 -19.91
CA GLN A 178 7.55 16.52 -18.83
C GLN A 178 7.31 17.31 -17.54
N LYS A 179 8.21 18.24 -17.18
CA LYS A 179 8.02 19.14 -16.03
C LYS A 179 6.76 19.99 -16.16
N GLN A 180 6.53 20.56 -17.34
CA GLN A 180 5.35 21.37 -17.59
C GLN A 180 4.06 20.52 -17.48
N ASN A 181 4.06 19.29 -17.99
CA ASN A 181 2.91 18.38 -17.88
C ASN A 181 2.68 17.92 -16.42
N LEU A 182 3.75 17.64 -15.67
CA LEU A 182 3.67 17.37 -14.22
C LEU A 182 2.92 18.49 -13.48
N GLU A 183 3.32 19.73 -13.70
CA GLU A 183 2.67 20.91 -13.06
C GLU A 183 1.20 21.00 -13.45
N ARG A 184 0.89 20.85 -14.74
CA ARG A 184 -0.49 20.87 -15.24
C ARG A 184 -1.36 19.77 -14.66
N LEU A 185 -0.84 18.56 -14.51
CA LEU A 185 -1.55 17.42 -13.92
C LEU A 185 -1.78 17.65 -12.43
N THR A 186 -0.75 18.08 -11.72
CA THR A 186 -0.83 18.36 -10.27
C THR A 186 -1.87 19.43 -9.96
N LEU A 187 -1.88 20.56 -10.72
CA LEU A 187 -2.88 21.63 -10.58
C LEU A 187 -4.32 21.16 -10.83
N ARG A 188 -4.51 20.07 -11.59
CA ARG A 188 -5.82 19.47 -11.88
C ARG A 188 -6.20 18.34 -10.92
N GLY A 189 -5.42 18.16 -9.85
CA GLY A 189 -5.69 17.15 -8.83
C GLY A 189 -5.35 15.72 -9.25
N TYR A 190 -4.46 15.53 -10.21
CA TYR A 190 -3.91 14.22 -10.53
C TYR A 190 -2.65 13.93 -9.73
N ARG A 191 -2.43 12.66 -9.38
CA ARG A 191 -1.15 12.21 -8.85
C ARG A 191 -0.19 12.00 -10.02
N PHE A 192 1.04 12.46 -9.86
CA PHE A 192 2.16 12.15 -10.75
C PHE A 192 3.25 11.44 -9.95
N TYR A 193 3.91 10.47 -10.56
CA TYR A 193 5.01 9.71 -9.97
C TYR A 193 6.09 9.44 -10.99
N LEU A 194 7.33 9.53 -10.56
CA LEU A 194 8.52 9.28 -11.37
C LEU A 194 9.34 8.22 -10.66
N SER A 195 9.69 7.13 -11.34
CA SER A 195 10.56 6.11 -10.78
C SER A 195 11.26 5.29 -11.86
N ASP A 196 12.40 4.72 -11.51
CA ASP A 196 13.18 3.75 -12.26
C ASP A 196 13.22 2.38 -11.56
N ASP A 197 12.51 2.24 -10.44
CA ASP A 197 12.46 1.05 -9.59
C ASP A 197 11.09 0.40 -9.63
N TYR A 198 11.05 -0.91 -9.90
CA TYR A 198 9.81 -1.68 -10.00
C TYR A 198 9.05 -1.76 -8.67
N ASP A 199 9.77 -2.10 -7.59
CA ASP A 199 9.13 -2.30 -6.29
C ASP A 199 8.58 -0.99 -5.72
N ASP A 200 9.27 0.10 -6.00
CA ASP A 200 8.85 1.45 -5.65
C ASP A 200 7.55 1.83 -6.37
N VAL A 201 7.48 1.62 -7.69
CA VAL A 201 6.26 1.85 -8.49
C VAL A 201 5.09 1.00 -8.00
N ILE A 202 5.33 -0.29 -7.75
CA ILE A 202 4.27 -1.20 -7.29
C ILE A 202 3.75 -0.78 -5.91
N ARG A 203 4.62 -0.38 -5.00
CA ARG A 203 4.22 0.15 -3.68
C ARG A 203 3.31 1.38 -3.84
N GLU A 204 3.68 2.30 -4.71
CA GLU A 204 2.90 3.52 -4.95
C GLU A 204 1.55 3.23 -5.63
N ILE A 205 1.50 2.29 -6.57
CA ILE A 205 0.24 1.84 -7.17
C ILE A 205 -0.68 1.23 -6.10
N ASN A 206 -0.16 0.34 -5.25
CA ASN A 206 -0.94 -0.29 -4.19
C ASN A 206 -1.48 0.75 -3.20
N ASN A 207 -0.65 1.69 -2.76
CA ASN A 207 -1.06 2.81 -1.89
C ASN A 207 -2.17 3.64 -2.54
N TYR A 208 -2.05 3.92 -3.84
CA TYR A 208 -3.06 4.65 -4.59
C TYR A 208 -4.39 3.89 -4.65
N MET A 209 -4.32 2.60 -4.97
CA MET A 209 -5.49 1.73 -5.16
C MET A 209 -6.23 1.42 -3.85
N MET A 210 -5.54 1.40 -2.70
CA MET A 210 -6.19 1.23 -1.38
C MET A 210 -7.24 2.30 -1.09
N THR A 211 -7.12 3.46 -1.69
CA THR A 211 -8.00 4.60 -1.48
C THR A 211 -8.93 4.89 -2.66
N ARG A 212 -8.98 4.01 -3.68
CA ARG A 212 -9.86 4.18 -4.84
C ARG A 212 -11.34 4.21 -4.43
N ARG A 213 -12.17 4.88 -5.23
CA ARG A 213 -13.61 4.97 -5.00
C ARG A 213 -14.41 4.74 -6.29
N ILE A 214 -15.17 3.66 -6.29
CA ILE A 214 -16.09 3.30 -7.36
C ILE A 214 -17.48 3.80 -7.00
N LYS A 215 -18.10 4.62 -7.87
CA LYS A 215 -19.45 5.14 -7.65
C LYS A 215 -20.50 4.11 -8.06
N CYS A 216 -21.53 3.96 -7.24
CA CYS A 216 -22.72 3.24 -7.67
C CYS A 216 -23.48 4.08 -8.71
N GLN A 217 -23.82 3.47 -9.85
CA GLN A 217 -24.56 4.14 -10.92
C GLN A 217 -26.04 4.42 -10.56
N TYR A 218 -26.59 3.73 -9.55
CA TYR A 218 -27.98 3.84 -9.12
C TYR A 218 -28.19 4.77 -7.91
N CYS A 219 -27.10 5.11 -7.20
CA CYS A 219 -27.16 6.05 -6.08
C CYS A 219 -25.80 6.77 -5.91
N LYS A 220 -25.73 7.73 -4.96
CA LYS A 220 -24.53 8.54 -4.74
C LYS A 220 -23.43 7.83 -3.93
N ARG A 221 -23.63 6.58 -3.45
CA ARG A 221 -22.68 5.86 -2.61
C ARG A 221 -21.44 5.48 -3.39
N LYS A 222 -20.30 5.54 -2.71
CA LYS A 222 -18.96 5.21 -3.24
C LYS A 222 -18.39 4.01 -2.48
N PHE A 223 -17.67 3.16 -3.19
CA PHE A 223 -17.12 1.89 -2.67
C PHE A 223 -15.63 1.77 -2.96
N LYS A 224 -14.93 0.99 -2.13
CA LYS A 224 -13.47 0.77 -2.27
C LYS A 224 -13.14 -0.34 -3.27
N SER A 225 -14.09 -1.23 -3.59
CA SER A 225 -13.88 -2.34 -4.52
C SER A 225 -15.17 -2.68 -5.28
N GLU A 226 -15.02 -3.33 -6.44
CA GLU A 226 -16.13 -3.88 -7.23
C GLU A 226 -16.94 -4.89 -6.41
N ILE A 227 -16.33 -5.71 -5.59
CA ILE A 227 -17.03 -6.67 -4.73
C ILE A 227 -18.00 -5.96 -3.79
N THR A 228 -17.57 -4.92 -3.12
CA THR A 228 -18.42 -4.14 -2.20
C THR A 228 -19.51 -3.37 -2.95
N LEU A 229 -19.20 -2.89 -4.14
CA LEU A 229 -20.18 -2.26 -5.02
C LEU A 229 -21.23 -3.27 -5.50
N ASN A 230 -20.84 -4.45 -5.95
CA ASN A 230 -21.76 -5.49 -6.44
C ASN A 230 -22.65 -6.01 -5.31
N ASN A 231 -22.11 -6.26 -4.12
CA ASN A 231 -22.92 -6.57 -2.95
C ASN A 231 -23.96 -5.49 -2.66
N HIS A 232 -23.55 -4.21 -2.72
CA HIS A 232 -24.49 -3.10 -2.56
C HIS A 232 -25.56 -3.07 -3.65
N LYS A 233 -25.21 -3.30 -4.92
CA LYS A 233 -26.20 -3.38 -6.03
C LYS A 233 -27.23 -4.49 -5.79
N ILE A 234 -26.79 -5.68 -5.38
CA ILE A 234 -27.65 -6.83 -5.09
C ILE A 234 -28.59 -6.52 -3.92
N TYR A 235 -28.06 -6.04 -2.81
CA TYR A 235 -28.86 -5.84 -1.58
C TYR A 235 -29.79 -4.62 -1.66
N PHE A 236 -29.31 -3.50 -2.18
CA PHE A 236 -30.05 -2.23 -2.14
C PHE A 236 -30.80 -1.89 -3.44
N HIS A 237 -30.31 -2.35 -4.57
CA HIS A 237 -30.94 -2.10 -5.87
C HIS A 237 -31.59 -3.34 -6.48
N LYS A 238 -31.48 -4.51 -5.80
CA LYS A 238 -32.04 -5.80 -6.23
C LYS A 238 -31.63 -6.24 -7.64
N ILE A 239 -30.43 -5.82 -8.07
CA ILE A 239 -29.90 -6.13 -9.38
C ILE A 239 -29.14 -7.46 -9.25
N LYS A 240 -29.62 -8.48 -9.95
CA LYS A 240 -28.89 -9.75 -10.15
C LYS A 240 -27.95 -9.57 -11.34
N ASN A 241 -26.70 -10.00 -11.20
CA ASN A 241 -25.78 -10.13 -12.33
C ASN A 241 -26.24 -11.21 -13.29
#